data_57bc2e0f0539e01dccae195c3aae83bf
#
_entry.id   57bc2e0f0539e01dccae195c3aae83bf
#
_cell.length_a   1.000
_cell.length_b   1.000
_cell.length_c   1.000
_cell.angle_alpha   90.00
_cell.angle_beta   90.00
_cell.angle_gamma   90.00
#
_symmetry.space_group_name_H-M   'P 1'
#
loop_
_entity.id
_entity.type
_entity.pdbx_description
1 polymer ?
#
loop_
_entity_poly.entity_id
_entity_poly.type
_entity_poly.pdbx_seq_one_letter_code
_entity_poly.pdbx_strand_id
1 'polypeptide(L)'
;MSVEMESSAHKTLRLRSFFRKIYDIEGRIPQQYLDYMSNPTVAQLDRLKNAFPDQWAEADHEAVQAKLKEGDDSLAQEALDRLKGYEGPKVIIGGPPCQAYSLVGRARRAHDPLLQADEKQTLYKCYLQFLDKIQPEVFVMENVKGILSAQLHNEGVLGMIRADIKKAGYTIHSLVRAEPQKPSDYVVKAERYGIPQARHR
;
A
#
# COMPACT_ATOMS: atom_id res chain seq x y z
N MET A 1 1.64 5.91 -9.73
CA MET A 1 2.37 6.45 -8.55
C MET A 1 2.26 5.45 -7.41
N SER A 2 3.35 5.21 -6.70
CA SER A 2 3.40 4.34 -5.51
C SER A 2 4.10 5.10 -4.39
N VAL A 3 3.59 5.04 -3.16
CA VAL A 3 4.13 5.78 -2.01
C VAL A 3 4.58 4.80 -0.93
N GLU A 4 5.80 4.95 -0.46
CA GLU A 4 6.37 4.17 0.64
C GLU A 4 7.23 5.06 1.53
N MET A 5 7.04 4.95 2.84
CA MET A 5 7.75 5.79 3.81
C MET A 5 9.12 5.23 4.18
N GLU A 6 9.23 3.92 4.33
CA GLU A 6 10.44 3.26 4.80
C GLU A 6 11.47 3.19 3.67
N SER A 7 12.70 3.68 3.94
CA SER A 7 13.75 3.85 2.92
C SER A 7 14.15 2.55 2.22
N SER A 8 14.27 1.44 2.96
CA SER A 8 14.64 0.14 2.40
C SER A 8 13.51 -0.45 1.53
N ALA A 9 12.27 -0.34 2.00
CA ALA A 9 11.09 -0.76 1.25
C ALA A 9 10.89 0.11 0.00
N HIS A 10 11.12 1.42 0.09
CA HIS A 10 11.09 2.33 -1.06
C HIS A 10 12.14 1.95 -2.13
N LYS A 11 13.38 1.64 -1.72
CA LYS A 11 14.41 1.16 -2.67
C LYS A 11 13.97 -0.10 -3.40
N THR A 12 13.33 -1.03 -2.70
CA THR A 12 12.78 -2.26 -3.29
C THR A 12 11.62 -1.96 -4.24
N LEU A 13 10.71 -1.07 -3.84
CA LEU A 13 9.60 -0.62 -4.67
C LEU A 13 10.08 0.01 -5.97
N ARG A 14 11.05 0.91 -5.91
CA ARG A 14 11.67 1.55 -7.06
C ARG A 14 12.38 0.56 -7.97
N LEU A 15 13.18 -0.34 -7.40
CA LEU A 15 13.87 -1.38 -8.17
C LEU A 15 12.87 -2.30 -8.89
N ARG A 16 11.74 -2.62 -8.27
CA ARG A 16 10.66 -3.40 -8.88
C ARG A 16 9.96 -2.65 -10.02
N SER A 17 9.70 -1.34 -9.85
CA SER A 17 9.16 -0.50 -10.92
C SER A 17 10.13 -0.45 -12.09
N PHE A 18 11.41 -0.21 -11.82
CA PHE A 18 12.47 -0.22 -12.82
C PHE A 18 12.56 -1.55 -13.57
N PHE A 19 12.55 -2.68 -12.85
CA PHE A 19 12.56 -4.01 -13.46
C PHE A 19 11.42 -4.20 -14.48
N ARG A 20 10.20 -3.80 -14.13
CA ARG A 20 9.06 -3.92 -15.07
C ARG A 20 9.32 -3.12 -16.35
N LYS A 21 9.81 -1.89 -16.22
CA LYS A 21 10.06 -1.00 -17.36
C LYS A 21 11.15 -1.54 -18.30
N ILE A 22 12.24 -2.07 -17.76
CA ILE A 22 13.29 -2.68 -18.59
C ILE A 22 12.82 -4.00 -19.22
N TYR A 23 12.02 -4.81 -18.50
CA TYR A 23 11.48 -6.05 -19.02
C TYR A 23 10.48 -5.81 -20.17
N ASP A 24 9.64 -4.79 -20.05
CA ASP A 24 8.67 -4.42 -21.09
C ASP A 24 9.35 -4.02 -22.40
N ILE A 25 10.52 -3.40 -22.34
CA ILE A 25 11.31 -2.99 -23.52
C ILE A 25 12.10 -4.16 -24.10
N GLU A 26 12.83 -4.88 -23.26
CA GLU A 26 13.77 -5.92 -23.68
C GLU A 26 13.08 -7.27 -23.99
N GLY A 27 11.86 -7.49 -23.47
CA GLY A 27 11.16 -8.79 -23.54
C GLY A 27 11.87 -9.92 -22.78
N ARG A 28 12.97 -9.61 -22.08
CA ARG A 28 13.80 -10.54 -21.30
C ARG A 28 14.46 -9.80 -20.12
N ILE A 29 15.05 -10.55 -19.22
CA ILE A 29 15.83 -9.97 -18.12
C ILE A 29 17.24 -9.61 -18.63
N PRO A 30 17.63 -8.31 -18.62
CA PRO A 30 18.96 -7.90 -19.04
C PRO A 30 20.07 -8.44 -18.11
N GLN A 31 21.25 -8.73 -18.69
CA GLN A 31 22.38 -9.26 -17.93
C GLN A 31 22.81 -8.30 -16.81
N GLN A 32 22.79 -6.99 -17.05
CA GLN A 32 23.15 -5.97 -16.05
C GLN A 32 22.26 -6.04 -14.80
N TYR A 33 20.96 -6.40 -14.97
CA TYR A 33 20.07 -6.61 -13.84
C TYR A 33 20.42 -7.87 -13.06
N LEU A 34 20.74 -8.97 -13.74
CA LEU A 34 21.18 -10.21 -13.10
C LEU A 34 22.51 -10.03 -12.37
N ASP A 35 23.45 -9.28 -12.94
CA ASP A 35 24.74 -8.95 -12.32
C ASP A 35 24.54 -8.16 -11.01
N TYR A 36 23.64 -7.16 -11.04
CA TYR A 36 23.28 -6.40 -9.83
C TYR A 36 22.60 -7.28 -8.78
N MET A 37 21.66 -8.14 -9.17
CA MET A 37 20.96 -9.03 -8.23
C MET A 37 21.90 -10.07 -7.60
N SER A 38 22.91 -10.52 -8.34
CA SER A 38 23.91 -11.50 -7.86
C SER A 38 24.92 -10.86 -6.91
N ASN A 39 25.26 -9.58 -7.12
CA ASN A 39 26.22 -8.83 -6.31
C ASN A 39 25.78 -7.36 -6.18
N PRO A 40 24.89 -7.03 -5.23
CA PRO A 40 24.25 -5.71 -5.13
C PRO A 40 25.18 -4.64 -4.56
N THR A 41 26.19 -4.26 -5.33
CA THR A 41 27.12 -3.16 -5.04
C THR A 41 26.64 -1.84 -5.66
N VAL A 42 27.14 -0.71 -5.14
CA VAL A 42 26.90 0.62 -5.72
C VAL A 42 27.36 0.66 -7.17
N ALA A 43 28.54 0.12 -7.47
CA ALA A 43 29.09 0.11 -8.84
C ALA A 43 28.22 -0.68 -9.82
N GLN A 44 27.64 -1.81 -9.39
CA GLN A 44 26.72 -2.59 -10.23
C GLN A 44 25.38 -1.86 -10.43
N LEU A 45 24.88 -1.19 -9.37
CA LEU A 45 23.69 -0.36 -9.50
C LEU A 45 23.90 0.80 -10.49
N ASP A 46 25.06 1.45 -10.42
CA ASP A 46 25.35 2.57 -11.33
C ASP A 46 25.51 2.10 -12.78
N ARG A 47 26.13 0.94 -13.01
CA ARG A 47 26.17 0.31 -14.35
C ARG A 47 24.76 0.02 -14.87
N LEU A 48 23.89 -0.51 -14.01
CA LEU A 48 22.52 -0.81 -14.37
C LEU A 48 21.73 0.46 -14.71
N LYS A 49 21.85 1.53 -13.92
CA LYS A 49 21.22 2.83 -14.18
C LYS A 49 21.71 3.45 -15.49
N ASN A 50 23.02 3.40 -15.74
CA ASN A 50 23.64 3.95 -16.94
C ASN A 50 23.24 3.19 -18.21
N ALA A 51 22.93 1.91 -18.08
CA ALA A 51 22.43 1.11 -19.21
C ALA A 51 20.96 1.44 -19.57
N PHE A 52 20.15 1.92 -18.60
CA PHE A 52 18.73 2.19 -18.76
C PHE A 52 18.31 3.50 -18.04
N PRO A 53 18.86 4.65 -18.44
CA PRO A 53 18.68 5.90 -17.70
C PRO A 53 17.23 6.40 -17.69
N ASP A 54 16.50 6.27 -18.80
CA ASP A 54 15.12 6.73 -18.91
C ASP A 54 14.18 5.89 -18.03
N GLN A 55 14.34 4.57 -18.04
CA GLN A 55 13.54 3.64 -17.23
C GLN A 55 13.82 3.84 -15.74
N TRP A 56 15.07 4.20 -15.39
CA TRP A 56 15.39 4.55 -14.02
C TRP A 56 14.71 5.85 -13.59
N ALA A 57 14.74 6.89 -14.43
CA ALA A 57 14.06 8.16 -14.17
C ALA A 57 12.55 7.99 -14.03
N GLU A 58 11.94 7.17 -14.90
CA GLU A 58 10.53 6.83 -14.79
C GLU A 58 10.19 6.04 -13.51
N ALA A 59 11.07 5.14 -13.08
CA ALA A 59 10.89 4.40 -11.84
C ALA A 59 11.01 5.31 -10.61
N ASP A 60 11.94 6.26 -10.62
CA ASP A 60 12.06 7.30 -9.60
C ASP A 60 10.80 8.18 -9.52
N HIS A 61 10.25 8.55 -10.67
CA HIS A 61 9.01 9.31 -10.73
C HIS A 61 7.79 8.50 -10.25
N GLU A 62 7.74 7.19 -10.52
CA GLU A 62 6.65 6.31 -10.08
C GLU A 62 6.69 6.06 -8.57
N ALA A 63 7.88 5.78 -8.01
CA ALA A 63 8.09 5.42 -6.62
C ALA A 63 8.47 6.64 -5.77
N VAL A 64 7.54 7.13 -4.97
CA VAL A 64 7.71 8.30 -4.10
C VAL A 64 8.05 7.87 -2.68
N GLN A 65 9.14 8.39 -2.12
CA GLN A 65 9.45 8.19 -0.71
C GLN A 65 8.82 9.31 0.11
N ALA A 66 7.70 9.00 0.79
CA ALA A 66 7.00 9.98 1.61
C ALA A 66 6.21 9.33 2.74
N LYS A 67 6.01 10.09 3.83
CA LYS A 67 5.14 9.71 4.94
C LYS A 67 3.77 10.39 4.76
N LEU A 68 2.72 9.59 4.76
CA LEU A 68 1.35 10.11 4.80
C LEU A 68 1.07 10.73 6.18
N LYS A 69 0.37 11.86 6.19
CA LYS A 69 -0.06 12.56 7.40
C LYS A 69 -1.55 12.90 7.30
N GLU A 70 -2.27 12.73 8.40
CA GLU A 70 -3.66 13.17 8.49
C GLU A 70 -3.74 14.70 8.33
N GLY A 71 -4.65 15.16 7.48
CA GLY A 71 -4.81 16.59 7.18
C GLY A 71 -3.84 17.16 6.13
N ASP A 72 -2.86 16.38 5.65
CA ASP A 72 -1.97 16.78 4.55
C ASP A 72 -2.38 16.04 3.27
N ASP A 73 -2.97 16.75 2.33
CA ASP A 73 -3.45 16.19 1.06
C ASP A 73 -2.46 16.39 -0.11
N SER A 74 -1.25 16.89 0.16
CA SER A 74 -0.26 17.22 -0.87
C SER A 74 0.06 16.05 -1.80
N LEU A 75 0.24 14.83 -1.24
CA LEU A 75 0.49 13.63 -2.03
C LEU A 75 -0.75 13.17 -2.82
N ALA A 76 -1.94 13.34 -2.27
CA ALA A 76 -3.17 13.05 -3.00
C ALA A 76 -3.38 14.04 -4.14
N GLN A 77 -3.03 15.32 -3.92
CA GLN A 77 -3.04 16.33 -4.97
C GLN A 77 -2.01 16.02 -6.07
N GLU A 78 -0.79 15.64 -5.69
CA GLU A 78 0.24 15.21 -6.66
C GLU A 78 -0.25 14.02 -7.50
N ALA A 79 -0.89 13.02 -6.86
CA ALA A 79 -1.46 11.89 -7.57
C ALA A 79 -2.56 12.33 -8.56
N LEU A 80 -3.42 13.26 -8.15
CA LEU A 80 -4.45 13.84 -9.02
C LEU A 80 -3.84 14.61 -10.18
N ASP A 81 -2.78 15.40 -9.94
CA ASP A 81 -2.09 16.14 -10.99
C ASP A 81 -1.45 15.22 -12.03
N ARG A 82 -0.93 14.08 -11.61
CA ARG A 82 -0.39 13.04 -12.52
C ARG A 82 -1.46 12.33 -13.36
N LEU A 83 -2.73 12.43 -12.94
CA LEU A 83 -3.87 11.89 -13.68
C LEU A 83 -4.52 12.88 -14.65
N LYS A 84 -4.01 14.13 -14.74
CA LYS A 84 -4.54 15.13 -15.68
C LYS A 84 -4.50 14.61 -17.12
N GLY A 85 -5.66 14.65 -17.78
CA GLY A 85 -5.83 14.13 -19.15
C GLY A 85 -6.01 12.62 -19.26
N TYR A 86 -6.04 11.90 -18.14
CA TYR A 86 -6.36 10.48 -18.12
C TYR A 86 -7.87 10.27 -17.92
N GLU A 87 -8.53 9.65 -18.89
CA GLU A 87 -9.97 9.41 -18.89
C GLU A 87 -10.36 7.96 -18.56
N GLY A 88 -9.37 7.10 -18.33
CA GLY A 88 -9.61 5.70 -17.97
C GLY A 88 -9.99 5.49 -16.50
N PRO A 89 -10.35 4.26 -16.12
CA PRO A 89 -10.71 3.95 -14.74
C PRO A 89 -9.51 4.10 -13.79
N LYS A 90 -9.75 4.74 -12.66
CA LYS A 90 -8.77 4.94 -11.59
C LYS A 90 -8.94 3.87 -10.53
N VAL A 91 -7.83 3.30 -10.08
CA VAL A 91 -7.80 2.30 -9.01
C VAL A 91 -6.80 2.72 -7.94
N ILE A 92 -7.23 2.70 -6.68
CA ILE A 92 -6.33 2.91 -5.54
C ILE A 92 -6.15 1.58 -4.81
N ILE A 93 -4.89 1.18 -4.60
CA ILE A 93 -4.55 -0.02 -3.82
C ILE A 93 -3.64 0.41 -2.67
N GLY A 94 -3.98 0.02 -1.45
CA GLY A 94 -3.13 0.35 -0.31
C GLY A 94 -3.44 -0.46 0.94
N GLY A 95 -2.46 -0.53 1.83
CA GLY A 95 -2.60 -1.10 3.15
C GLY A 95 -2.21 -0.08 4.21
N PRO A 96 -3.16 0.70 4.76
CA PRO A 96 -2.83 1.61 5.84
C PRO A 96 -2.19 0.84 7.01
N PRO A 97 -1.15 1.41 7.67
CA PRO A 97 -0.39 0.71 8.68
C PRO A 97 -1.25 0.07 9.77
N CYS A 98 -0.99 -1.21 9.99
CA CYS A 98 -1.73 -2.06 10.93
C CYS A 98 -1.05 -2.21 12.31
N GLN A 99 0.01 -1.46 12.58
CA GLN A 99 0.82 -1.65 13.80
C GLN A 99 -0.01 -1.51 15.08
N ALA A 100 -1.03 -0.66 15.08
CA ALA A 100 -1.95 -0.51 16.19
C ALA A 100 -2.94 -1.70 16.33
N TYR A 101 -3.20 -2.43 15.24
CA TYR A 101 -4.22 -3.49 15.19
C TYR A 101 -3.65 -4.90 15.20
N SER A 102 -2.33 -5.07 14.95
CA SER A 102 -1.70 -6.39 14.95
C SER A 102 -1.58 -6.94 16.38
N LEU A 103 -1.71 -8.27 16.53
CA LEU A 103 -1.51 -8.94 17.82
C LEU A 103 -0.13 -8.63 18.42
N VAL A 104 0.90 -8.64 17.58
CA VAL A 104 2.29 -8.34 17.98
C VAL A 104 2.44 -6.87 18.38
N GLY A 105 1.83 -5.96 17.65
CA GLY A 105 1.84 -4.52 17.98
C GLY A 105 1.14 -4.25 19.30
N ARG A 106 -0.02 -4.86 19.54
CA ARG A 106 -0.75 -4.75 20.82
C ARG A 106 0.02 -5.37 22.00
N ALA A 107 0.61 -6.55 21.83
CA ALA A 107 1.39 -7.20 22.88
C ALA A 107 2.63 -6.39 23.30
N ARG A 108 3.34 -5.78 22.33
CA ARG A 108 4.51 -4.93 22.61
C ARG A 108 4.16 -3.62 23.32
N ARG A 109 2.92 -3.16 23.20
CA ARG A 109 2.46 -1.84 23.67
C ARG A 109 1.33 -1.93 24.69
N ALA A 110 1.07 -3.13 25.24
CA ALA A 110 -0.02 -3.38 26.19
C ALA A 110 0.02 -2.48 27.44
N HIS A 111 1.20 -1.96 27.79
CA HIS A 111 1.42 -1.07 28.93
C HIS A 111 1.76 0.38 28.53
N ASP A 112 1.60 0.74 27.25
CA ASP A 112 1.86 2.11 26.77
C ASP A 112 0.59 2.97 26.95
N PRO A 113 0.59 3.95 27.90
CA PRO A 113 -0.57 4.82 28.14
C PRO A 113 -0.89 5.73 26.94
N LEU A 114 0.05 5.91 25.99
CA LEU A 114 -0.12 6.72 24.79
C LEU A 114 -0.71 5.90 23.62
N LEU A 115 -1.01 4.61 23.83
CA LEU A 115 -1.55 3.74 22.77
C LEU A 115 -2.84 4.30 22.15
N GLN A 116 -3.69 4.93 22.93
CA GLN A 116 -4.96 5.51 22.46
C GLN A 116 -4.78 6.82 21.67
N ALA A 117 -3.67 7.53 21.92
CA ALA A 117 -3.31 8.77 21.21
C ALA A 117 -2.38 8.52 20.01
N ASP A 118 -2.10 7.24 19.69
CA ASP A 118 -1.17 6.91 18.60
C ASP A 118 -1.76 7.28 17.23
N GLU A 119 -1.13 8.23 16.55
CA GLU A 119 -1.44 8.62 15.17
C GLU A 119 -1.62 7.43 14.22
N LYS A 120 -0.97 6.29 14.51
CA LYS A 120 -1.06 5.07 13.70
C LYS A 120 -2.46 4.44 13.69
N GLN A 121 -3.31 4.77 14.67
CA GLN A 121 -4.69 4.29 14.72
C GLN A 121 -5.59 5.01 13.72
N THR A 122 -5.22 6.22 13.31
CA THR A 122 -6.00 7.05 12.38
C THR A 122 -5.40 7.10 10.98
N LEU A 123 -4.30 6.39 10.71
CA LEU A 123 -3.65 6.40 9.40
C LEU A 123 -4.52 5.89 8.24
N TYR A 124 -5.60 5.14 8.52
CA TYR A 124 -6.59 4.83 7.49
C TYR A 124 -7.29 6.10 6.96
N LYS A 125 -7.35 7.17 7.74
CA LYS A 125 -7.90 8.46 7.30
C LYS A 125 -7.06 9.11 6.20
N CYS A 126 -5.73 8.91 6.23
CA CYS A 126 -4.88 9.32 5.11
C CYS A 126 -5.29 8.60 3.82
N TYR A 127 -5.69 7.32 3.92
CA TYR A 127 -6.20 6.60 2.76
C TYR A 127 -7.54 7.18 2.27
N LEU A 128 -8.43 7.58 3.19
CA LEU A 128 -9.69 8.24 2.85
C LEU A 128 -9.46 9.59 2.14
N GLN A 129 -8.42 10.33 2.49
CA GLN A 129 -8.05 11.58 1.79
C GLN A 129 -7.75 11.33 0.31
N PHE A 130 -7.07 10.21 -0.02
CA PHE A 130 -6.87 9.82 -1.42
C PHE A 130 -8.19 9.46 -2.11
N LEU A 131 -9.10 8.74 -1.44
CA LEU A 131 -10.40 8.40 -2.01
C LEU A 131 -11.22 9.66 -2.30
N ASP A 132 -11.25 10.59 -1.36
CA ASP A 132 -11.99 11.85 -1.50
C ASP A 132 -11.42 12.72 -2.64
N LYS A 133 -10.09 12.83 -2.73
CA LYS A 133 -9.41 13.70 -3.70
C LYS A 133 -9.45 13.14 -5.13
N ILE A 134 -9.16 11.85 -5.29
CA ILE A 134 -8.99 11.19 -6.59
C ILE A 134 -10.30 10.65 -7.13
N GLN A 135 -11.26 10.33 -6.27
CA GLN A 135 -12.56 9.72 -6.64
C GLN A 135 -12.36 8.52 -7.58
N PRO A 136 -11.63 7.46 -7.14
CA PRO A 136 -11.41 6.29 -7.99
C PRO A 136 -12.69 5.48 -8.18
N GLU A 137 -12.83 4.79 -9.30
CA GLU A 137 -13.94 3.87 -9.54
C GLU A 137 -13.85 2.63 -8.64
N VAL A 138 -12.64 2.20 -8.29
CA VAL A 138 -12.39 1.05 -7.41
C VAL A 138 -11.24 1.36 -6.46
N PHE A 139 -11.36 0.86 -5.24
CA PHE A 139 -10.22 0.82 -4.33
C PHE A 139 -10.07 -0.55 -3.67
N VAL A 140 -8.85 -0.90 -3.28
CA VAL A 140 -8.54 -2.09 -2.50
C VAL A 140 -7.79 -1.66 -1.25
N MET A 141 -8.40 -1.88 -0.08
CA MET A 141 -7.77 -1.63 1.21
C MET A 141 -7.39 -2.96 1.87
N GLU A 142 -6.10 -3.22 2.01
CA GLU A 142 -5.54 -4.40 2.67
C GLU A 142 -5.23 -4.11 4.13
N ASN A 143 -5.50 -5.05 5.01
CA ASN A 143 -5.07 -4.95 6.40
C ASN A 143 -4.85 -6.35 7.02
N VAL A 144 -4.30 -6.38 8.24
CA VAL A 144 -4.11 -7.62 8.99
C VAL A 144 -5.43 -8.07 9.61
N LYS A 145 -5.60 -9.41 9.79
CA LYS A 145 -6.78 -10.00 10.44
C LYS A 145 -7.09 -9.37 11.82
N GLY A 146 -6.09 -8.83 12.51
CA GLY A 146 -6.27 -8.16 13.81
C GLY A 146 -7.24 -6.98 13.81
N ILE A 147 -7.50 -6.36 12.65
CA ILE A 147 -8.47 -5.25 12.52
C ILE A 147 -9.90 -5.69 12.85
N LEU A 148 -10.23 -6.97 12.66
CA LEU A 148 -11.56 -7.51 12.93
C LEU A 148 -11.94 -7.48 14.42
N SER A 149 -10.95 -7.50 15.31
CA SER A 149 -11.11 -7.47 16.77
C SER A 149 -10.52 -6.22 17.43
N ALA A 150 -10.02 -5.28 16.63
CA ALA A 150 -9.46 -4.05 17.14
C ALA A 150 -10.57 -3.08 17.60
N GLN A 151 -10.32 -2.40 18.72
CA GLN A 151 -11.21 -1.36 19.25
C GLN A 151 -10.42 -0.07 19.44
N LEU A 152 -11.09 1.05 19.23
CA LEU A 152 -10.63 2.39 19.50
C LEU A 152 -11.75 3.14 20.24
N HIS A 153 -11.46 3.67 21.43
CA HIS A 153 -12.48 4.31 22.28
C HIS A 153 -13.74 3.45 22.52
N ASN A 154 -13.56 2.14 22.71
CA ASN A 154 -14.62 1.14 22.87
C ASN A 154 -15.48 0.88 21.63
N GLU A 155 -15.10 1.40 20.48
CA GLU A 155 -15.77 1.13 19.19
C GLU A 155 -14.90 0.20 18.32
N GLY A 156 -15.55 -0.68 17.56
CA GLY A 156 -14.86 -1.57 16.63
C GLY A 156 -14.29 -0.80 15.44
N VAL A 157 -12.96 -0.88 15.26
CA VAL A 157 -12.25 -0.13 14.21
C VAL A 157 -12.79 -0.43 12.81
N LEU A 158 -13.10 -1.68 12.51
CA LEU A 158 -13.68 -2.05 11.22
C LEU A 158 -15.03 -1.36 10.98
N GLY A 159 -15.85 -1.22 12.03
CA GLY A 159 -17.13 -0.50 11.98
C GLY A 159 -16.94 0.98 11.64
N MET A 160 -15.99 1.63 12.30
CA MET A 160 -15.61 3.03 12.04
C MET A 160 -15.13 3.22 10.59
N ILE A 161 -14.22 2.39 10.12
CA ILE A 161 -13.71 2.45 8.74
C ILE A 161 -14.85 2.27 7.72
N ARG A 162 -15.75 1.30 7.94
CA ARG A 162 -16.91 1.08 7.06
C ARG A 162 -17.84 2.29 7.02
N ALA A 163 -18.08 2.91 8.17
CA ALA A 163 -18.92 4.12 8.25
C ALA A 163 -18.29 5.29 7.47
N ASP A 164 -17.00 5.51 7.62
CA ASP A 164 -16.29 6.59 6.94
C ASP A 164 -16.18 6.34 5.43
N ILE A 165 -15.91 5.12 4.98
CA ILE A 165 -15.95 4.72 3.57
C ILE A 165 -17.34 4.95 2.96
N LYS A 166 -18.40 4.63 3.70
CA LYS A 166 -19.78 4.89 3.26
C LYS A 166 -20.06 6.39 3.12
N LYS A 167 -19.55 7.22 4.04
CA LYS A 167 -19.66 8.69 3.94
C LYS A 167 -18.93 9.23 2.70
N ALA A 168 -17.80 8.60 2.32
CA ALA A 168 -17.07 8.93 1.11
C ALA A 168 -17.75 8.41 -0.19
N GLY A 169 -18.94 7.83 -0.11
CA GLY A 169 -19.71 7.38 -1.26
C GLY A 169 -19.40 5.97 -1.75
N TYR A 170 -18.61 5.18 -1.00
CA TYR A 170 -18.20 3.84 -1.41
C TYR A 170 -18.89 2.73 -0.62
N THR A 171 -18.91 1.55 -1.22
CA THR A 171 -19.39 0.32 -0.58
C THR A 171 -18.26 -0.71 -0.55
N ILE A 172 -18.10 -1.41 0.58
CA ILE A 172 -17.11 -2.47 0.75
C ILE A 172 -17.70 -3.80 0.34
N HIS A 173 -17.01 -4.51 -0.55
CA HIS A 173 -17.31 -5.86 -0.97
C HIS A 173 -16.23 -6.83 -0.51
N SER A 174 -16.61 -8.07 -0.24
CA SER A 174 -15.64 -9.14 0.06
C SER A 174 -15.09 -9.73 -1.25
N LEU A 175 -13.76 -9.96 -1.30
CA LEU A 175 -13.12 -10.71 -2.38
C LEU A 175 -13.30 -12.24 -2.24
N VAL A 176 -13.86 -12.70 -1.11
CA VAL A 176 -13.97 -14.14 -0.79
C VAL A 176 -15.40 -14.63 -0.87
N ARG A 177 -16.38 -13.76 -0.61
CA ARG A 177 -17.79 -14.11 -0.51
C ARG A 177 -18.67 -13.01 -1.09
N ALA A 178 -19.58 -13.35 -1.98
CA ALA A 178 -20.48 -12.38 -2.60
C ALA A 178 -21.39 -11.69 -1.57
N GLU A 179 -21.89 -12.47 -0.61
CA GLU A 179 -22.75 -11.96 0.49
C GLU A 179 -22.10 -12.23 1.86
N PRO A 180 -21.19 -11.35 2.31
CA PRO A 180 -20.55 -11.52 3.61
C PRO A 180 -21.50 -11.23 4.75
N GLN A 181 -21.61 -12.20 5.68
CA GLN A 181 -22.51 -12.11 6.85
C GLN A 181 -21.76 -11.69 8.12
N LYS A 182 -20.46 -11.93 8.16
CA LYS A 182 -19.61 -11.68 9.33
C LYS A 182 -18.23 -11.15 8.92
N PRO A 183 -17.52 -10.45 9.82
CA PRO A 183 -16.20 -9.88 9.52
C PRO A 183 -15.17 -10.88 8.97
N SER A 184 -15.22 -12.15 9.41
CA SER A 184 -14.31 -13.19 8.91
C SER A 184 -14.52 -13.54 7.43
N ASP A 185 -15.64 -13.16 6.83
CA ASP A 185 -15.93 -13.41 5.42
C ASP A 185 -15.16 -12.44 4.48
N TYR A 186 -14.47 -11.44 5.03
CA TYR A 186 -13.56 -10.56 4.32
C TYR A 186 -12.10 -11.06 4.34
N VAL A 187 -11.81 -12.18 5.04
CA VAL A 187 -10.45 -12.66 5.22
C VAL A 187 -10.00 -13.48 4.02
N VAL A 188 -9.06 -12.92 3.25
CA VAL A 188 -8.33 -13.61 2.19
C VAL A 188 -7.22 -14.47 2.82
N LYS A 189 -7.19 -15.76 2.49
CA LYS A 189 -6.16 -16.71 2.90
C LYS A 189 -5.27 -17.03 1.71
N ALA A 190 -4.02 -16.55 1.73
CA ALA A 190 -3.11 -16.63 0.57
C ALA A 190 -2.89 -18.07 0.08
N GLU A 191 -2.86 -19.03 0.99
CA GLU A 191 -2.71 -20.45 0.69
C GLU A 191 -3.84 -21.04 -0.17
N ARG A 192 -5.03 -20.43 -0.17
CA ARG A 192 -6.16 -20.84 -1.03
C ARG A 192 -6.00 -20.37 -2.48
N TYR A 193 -5.04 -19.51 -2.75
CA TYR A 193 -4.74 -18.94 -4.06
C TYR A 193 -3.38 -19.41 -4.60
N GLY A 194 -2.88 -20.54 -4.11
CA GLY A 194 -1.64 -21.16 -4.58
C GLY A 194 -0.36 -20.50 -4.05
N ILE A 195 -0.47 -19.62 -3.07
CA ILE A 195 0.71 -19.00 -2.45
C ILE A 195 1.16 -19.86 -1.27
N PRO A 196 2.40 -20.38 -1.24
CA PRO A 196 2.90 -21.26 -0.18
C PRO A 196 3.24 -20.48 1.11
N GLN A 197 2.29 -19.71 1.61
CA GLN A 197 2.43 -18.89 2.81
C GLN A 197 1.09 -18.79 3.54
N ALA A 198 1.06 -19.07 4.82
CA ALA A 198 -0.09 -18.86 5.70
C ALA A 198 -0.25 -17.36 6.02
N ARG A 199 -0.62 -16.57 5.00
CA ARG A 199 -0.84 -15.13 5.09
C ARG A 199 -2.33 -14.82 5.00
N HIS A 200 -2.91 -14.33 6.08
CA HIS A 200 -4.32 -13.94 6.16
C HIS A 200 -4.45 -12.42 6.20
N ARG A 201 -5.24 -11.88 5.28
CA ARG A 201 -5.45 -10.44 5.11
C ARG A 201 -6.93 -10.14 4.92
#